data_55a3360a92db112c4b98c636cb7ed1de
#
_entry.id   55a3360a92db112c4b98c636cb7ed1de
#
_cell.length_a   1.000
_cell.length_b   1.000
_cell.length_c   1.000
_cell.angle_alpha   90.00
_cell.angle_beta   90.00
_cell.angle_gamma   90.00
#
_symmetry.space_group_name_H-M   'P 1'
#
loop_
_entity.id
_entity.type
_entity.pdbx_description
1 polymer ?
#
loop_
_entity_poly.entity_id
_entity_poly.type
_entity_poly.pdbx_seq_one_letter_code
_entity_poly.pdbx_strand_id
1 'polypeptide(L)'
;VLIKPDKDILEKIKHLPFDYYQIYDCTPEEIKEIKQKYNKKIITALTIKDEKDVEKYQSFLEVTDIYLFDSKGYEKSMAFDHSLIEKIKINKPLMIAGNIQVNDNLENYNKIADIIDISGGLETSGVKDKSKIDIFLNKIEQVKNET
;
A
#
# COMPACT_ATOMS: atom_id res chain seq x y z
N VAL A 1 -3.20 -5.03 8.95
CA VAL A 1 -3.08 -5.69 7.64
C VAL A 1 -3.73 -7.05 7.71
N LEU A 2 -4.59 -7.35 6.74
CA LEU A 2 -5.40 -8.57 6.68
C LEU A 2 -5.26 -9.21 5.30
N ILE A 3 -5.11 -10.53 5.26
CA ILE A 3 -5.06 -11.30 4.01
C ILE A 3 -6.27 -12.22 4.03
N LYS A 4 -7.22 -11.99 3.12
CA LYS A 4 -8.47 -12.75 3.01
C LYS A 4 -9.06 -13.09 4.39
N PRO A 5 -9.38 -12.06 5.21
CA PRO A 5 -9.82 -12.29 6.58
C PRO A 5 -11.14 -13.04 6.62
N ASP A 6 -11.23 -14.03 7.51
CA ASP A 6 -12.47 -14.69 7.82
C ASP A 6 -13.30 -13.93 8.85
N LYS A 7 -14.53 -14.38 9.06
CA LYS A 7 -15.46 -13.77 10.00
C LYS A 7 -14.92 -13.80 11.44
N ASP A 8 -14.24 -14.85 11.84
CA ASP A 8 -13.76 -15.02 13.21
C ASP A 8 -12.68 -14.00 13.56
N ILE A 9 -11.73 -13.77 12.63
CA ILE A 9 -10.71 -12.73 12.78
C ILE A 9 -11.37 -11.34 12.86
N LEU A 10 -12.30 -11.04 11.95
CA LEU A 10 -12.97 -9.74 11.93
C LEU A 10 -13.75 -9.47 13.21
N GLU A 11 -14.47 -10.47 13.74
CA GLU A 11 -15.18 -10.34 15.02
C GLU A 11 -14.23 -10.13 16.21
N LYS A 12 -13.06 -10.77 16.22
CA LYS A 12 -12.05 -10.59 17.26
C LYS A 12 -11.43 -9.19 17.28
N ILE A 13 -11.26 -8.57 16.12
CA ILE A 13 -10.57 -7.28 16.01
C ILE A 13 -11.51 -6.07 15.92
N LYS A 14 -12.82 -6.27 15.78
CA LYS A 14 -13.79 -5.17 15.56
C LYS A 14 -13.80 -4.10 16.63
N HIS A 15 -13.43 -4.44 17.87
CA HIS A 15 -13.40 -3.52 19.01
C HIS A 15 -12.05 -2.80 19.15
N LEU A 16 -11.05 -3.15 18.36
CA LEU A 16 -9.76 -2.47 18.38
C LEU A 16 -9.87 -1.10 17.69
N PRO A 17 -9.14 -0.09 18.17
CA PRO A 17 -9.24 1.29 17.69
C PRO A 17 -8.51 1.51 16.36
N PHE A 18 -8.82 0.69 15.37
CA PHE A 18 -8.31 0.87 14.00
C PHE A 18 -9.29 1.70 13.17
N ASP A 19 -8.80 2.70 12.48
CA ASP A 19 -9.57 3.49 11.53
C ASP A 19 -9.67 2.81 10.17
N TYR A 20 -8.62 2.10 9.76
CA TYR A 20 -8.49 1.45 8.47
C TYR A 20 -8.21 -0.05 8.62
N TYR A 21 -8.79 -0.82 7.71
CA TYR A 21 -8.37 -2.19 7.42
C TYR A 21 -7.67 -2.22 6.08
N GLN A 22 -6.40 -2.67 6.06
CA GLN A 22 -5.66 -2.94 4.84
C GLN A 22 -5.87 -4.39 4.44
N ILE A 23 -6.52 -4.63 3.30
CA ILE A 23 -7.03 -5.94 2.92
C ILE A 23 -6.44 -6.40 1.60
N TYR A 24 -5.87 -7.60 1.61
CA TYR A 24 -5.39 -8.35 0.45
C TYR A 24 -6.37 -9.48 0.10
N ASP A 25 -6.37 -9.89 -1.17
CA ASP A 25 -6.98 -11.13 -1.68
C ASP A 25 -8.49 -11.29 -1.42
N CYS A 26 -9.22 -10.19 -1.33
CA CYS A 26 -10.69 -10.17 -1.27
C CYS A 26 -11.29 -9.64 -2.58
N THR A 27 -12.51 -10.06 -2.87
CA THR A 27 -13.30 -9.48 -3.96
C THR A 27 -13.90 -8.11 -3.55
N PRO A 28 -14.33 -7.28 -4.50
CA PRO A 28 -15.04 -6.04 -4.19
C PRO A 28 -16.26 -6.25 -3.30
N GLU A 29 -17.02 -7.34 -3.52
CA GLU A 29 -18.20 -7.69 -2.73
C GLU A 29 -17.84 -8.02 -1.29
N GLU A 30 -16.80 -8.83 -1.08
CA GLU A 30 -16.31 -9.17 0.27
C GLU A 30 -15.84 -7.90 1.01
N ILE A 31 -15.12 -7.02 0.34
CA ILE A 31 -14.68 -5.73 0.94
C ILE A 31 -15.87 -4.85 1.28
N LYS A 32 -16.89 -4.79 0.42
CA LYS A 32 -18.12 -4.02 0.66
C LYS A 32 -18.83 -4.50 1.92
N GLU A 33 -18.97 -5.80 2.10
CA GLU A 33 -19.56 -6.40 3.29
C GLU A 33 -18.78 -6.05 4.56
N ILE A 34 -17.44 -6.17 4.51
CA ILE A 34 -16.56 -5.83 5.64
C ILE A 34 -16.71 -4.35 6.00
N LYS A 35 -16.66 -3.47 5.00
CA LYS A 35 -16.76 -2.03 5.19
C LYS A 35 -18.08 -1.63 5.85
N GLN A 36 -19.19 -2.19 5.36
CA GLN A 36 -20.52 -1.89 5.89
C GLN A 36 -20.72 -2.45 7.30
N LYS A 37 -20.33 -3.71 7.51
CA LYS A 37 -20.57 -4.40 8.78
C LYS A 37 -19.73 -3.81 9.93
N TYR A 38 -18.47 -3.50 9.67
CA TYR A 38 -17.53 -3.06 10.71
C TYR A 38 -17.28 -1.55 10.75
N ASN A 39 -17.90 -0.81 9.83
CA ASN A 39 -17.75 0.65 9.71
C ASN A 39 -16.30 1.11 9.72
N LYS A 40 -15.48 0.48 8.90
CA LYS A 40 -14.05 0.78 8.75
C LYS A 40 -13.77 1.37 7.38
N LYS A 41 -12.78 2.27 7.31
CA LYS A 41 -12.20 2.69 6.04
C LYS A 41 -11.32 1.57 5.49
N ILE A 42 -11.22 1.48 4.18
CA ILE A 42 -10.52 0.37 3.51
C ILE A 42 -9.31 0.87 2.73
N ILE A 43 -8.19 0.24 3.00
CA ILE A 43 -7.02 0.26 2.11
C ILE A 43 -7.08 -1.03 1.30
N THR A 44 -7.44 -0.92 0.03
CA THR A 44 -7.46 -2.08 -0.88
C THR A 44 -6.06 -2.34 -1.38
N ALA A 45 -5.48 -3.46 -0.98
CA ALA A 45 -4.14 -3.87 -1.35
C ALA A 45 -4.17 -4.82 -2.55
N LEU A 46 -3.56 -4.39 -3.65
CA LEU A 46 -3.43 -5.16 -4.89
C LEU A 46 -1.95 -5.52 -5.10
N THR A 47 -1.70 -6.82 -5.26
CA THR A 47 -0.37 -7.31 -5.65
C THR A 47 -0.18 -7.08 -7.14
N ILE A 48 0.82 -6.28 -7.51
CA ILE A 48 1.06 -5.86 -8.89
C ILE A 48 2.28 -6.57 -9.45
N LYS A 49 2.07 -7.32 -10.52
CA LYS A 49 3.12 -7.98 -11.33
C LYS A 49 3.21 -7.37 -12.72
N ASP A 50 2.07 -7.01 -13.27
CA ASP A 50 1.95 -6.52 -14.64
C ASP A 50 0.79 -5.52 -14.78
N GLU A 51 0.58 -5.04 -15.99
CA GLU A 51 -0.48 -4.08 -16.33
C GLU A 51 -1.90 -4.61 -16.01
N LYS A 52 -2.14 -5.90 -16.16
CA LYS A 52 -3.46 -6.50 -15.88
C LYS A 52 -3.79 -6.45 -14.38
N ASP A 53 -2.78 -6.59 -13.54
CA ASP A 53 -2.97 -6.46 -12.10
C ASP A 53 -3.31 -5.02 -11.72
N VAL A 54 -2.70 -4.05 -12.39
CA VAL A 54 -3.03 -2.63 -12.19
C VAL A 54 -4.47 -2.35 -12.56
N GLU A 55 -4.96 -2.83 -13.69
CA GLU A 55 -6.33 -2.60 -14.17
C GLU A 55 -7.41 -3.09 -13.19
N LYS A 56 -7.10 -4.03 -12.32
CA LYS A 56 -8.02 -4.53 -11.28
C LYS A 56 -8.55 -3.43 -10.37
N TYR A 57 -7.83 -2.31 -10.20
CA TYR A 57 -8.30 -1.21 -9.35
C TYR A 57 -9.70 -0.73 -9.70
N GLN A 58 -10.07 -0.80 -10.98
CA GLN A 58 -11.37 -0.30 -11.48
C GLN A 58 -12.55 -0.99 -10.81
N SER A 59 -12.45 -2.31 -10.56
CA SER A 59 -13.51 -3.06 -9.90
C SER A 59 -13.69 -2.73 -8.42
N PHE A 60 -12.69 -2.10 -7.78
CA PHE A 60 -12.69 -1.76 -6.36
C PHE A 60 -13.00 -0.28 -6.07
N LEU A 61 -13.27 0.54 -7.08
CA LEU A 61 -13.41 2.00 -6.92
C LEU A 61 -14.44 2.41 -5.87
N GLU A 62 -15.59 1.73 -5.82
CA GLU A 62 -16.68 2.10 -4.91
C GLU A 62 -16.46 1.68 -3.45
N VAL A 63 -15.58 0.70 -3.23
CA VAL A 63 -15.35 0.13 -1.89
C VAL A 63 -14.05 0.58 -1.24
N THR A 64 -13.18 1.28 -1.98
CA THR A 64 -11.83 1.65 -1.58
C THR A 64 -11.76 3.10 -1.11
N ASP A 65 -11.09 3.35 0.00
CA ASP A 65 -10.73 4.69 0.47
C ASP A 65 -9.29 5.05 0.07
N ILE A 66 -8.36 4.09 0.15
CA ILE A 66 -6.96 4.23 -0.29
C ILE A 66 -6.59 2.97 -1.07
N TYR A 67 -5.91 3.12 -2.20
CA TYR A 67 -5.29 1.99 -2.90
C TYR A 67 -3.87 1.76 -2.39
N LEU A 68 -3.50 0.52 -2.24
CA LEU A 68 -2.12 0.09 -2.06
C LEU A 68 -1.71 -0.80 -3.23
N PHE A 69 -0.70 -0.39 -3.98
CA PHE A 69 -0.05 -1.21 -4.99
C PHE A 69 1.23 -1.78 -4.42
N ASP A 70 1.29 -3.10 -4.32
CA ASP A 70 2.38 -3.85 -3.70
C ASP A 70 3.07 -4.75 -4.73
N SER A 71 4.34 -4.50 -4.99
CA SER A 71 5.18 -5.34 -5.86
C SER A 71 5.71 -6.60 -5.18
N LYS A 72 5.11 -7.03 -4.10
CA LYS A 72 5.46 -8.10 -3.17
C LYS A 72 6.23 -9.26 -3.80
N GLY A 73 7.52 -9.33 -3.51
CA GLY A 73 8.33 -10.53 -3.75
C GLY A 73 8.70 -10.83 -5.21
N TYR A 74 8.28 -10.01 -6.14
CA TYR A 74 8.70 -10.11 -7.54
C TYR A 74 9.96 -9.31 -7.74
N GLU A 75 11.05 -10.05 -7.89
CA GLU A 75 12.44 -9.72 -8.15
C GLU A 75 12.90 -8.25 -8.06
N LYS A 76 14.15 -8.08 -7.64
CA LYS A 76 14.89 -6.82 -7.46
C LYS A 76 14.89 -5.86 -8.68
N SER A 77 14.38 -6.29 -9.82
CA SER A 77 14.36 -5.53 -11.07
C SER A 77 13.04 -4.87 -11.40
N MET A 78 11.98 -5.20 -10.71
CA MET A 78 10.69 -4.53 -10.87
C MET A 78 10.44 -3.56 -9.71
N ALA A 79 11.34 -2.60 -9.53
CA ALA A 79 10.87 -1.29 -9.16
C ALA A 79 9.66 -1.03 -10.06
N PHE A 80 8.48 -0.79 -9.49
CA PHE A 80 7.26 -0.49 -10.23
C PHE A 80 7.61 0.17 -11.54
N ASP A 81 7.23 -0.43 -12.65
CA ASP A 81 7.28 0.29 -13.90
C ASP A 81 6.31 1.47 -13.74
N HIS A 82 6.86 2.62 -13.39
CA HIS A 82 6.12 3.85 -13.12
C HIS A 82 5.19 4.17 -14.29
N SER A 83 5.57 3.73 -15.51
CA SER A 83 4.76 3.88 -16.70
C SER A 83 3.41 3.18 -16.60
N LEU A 84 3.27 2.14 -15.82
CA LEU A 84 2.00 1.44 -15.59
C LEU A 84 1.03 2.30 -14.77
N ILE A 85 1.57 3.08 -13.84
CA ILE A 85 0.77 3.91 -12.93
C ILE A 85 0.47 5.27 -13.55
N GLU A 86 1.38 5.85 -14.32
CA GLU A 86 1.19 7.14 -14.98
C GLU A 86 -0.04 7.18 -15.91
N LYS A 87 -0.42 6.02 -16.45
CA LYS A 87 -1.59 5.88 -17.33
C LYS A 87 -2.91 5.81 -16.59
N ILE A 88 -2.88 5.65 -15.27
CA ILE A 88 -4.09 5.42 -14.48
C ILE A 88 -4.54 6.74 -13.85
N LYS A 89 -5.82 7.06 -14.02
CA LYS A 89 -6.46 8.17 -13.32
C LYS A 89 -7.23 7.64 -12.12
N ILE A 90 -6.55 7.49 -11.00
CA ILE A 90 -7.19 7.14 -9.72
C ILE A 90 -7.50 8.44 -8.97
N ASN A 91 -8.79 8.68 -8.68
CA ASN A 91 -9.24 9.84 -7.89
C ASN A 91 -9.25 9.55 -6.38
N LYS A 92 -8.35 8.70 -5.92
CA LYS A 92 -8.20 8.30 -4.52
C LYS A 92 -6.72 8.25 -4.17
N PRO A 93 -6.37 8.44 -2.89
CA PRO A 93 -4.97 8.33 -2.48
C PRO A 93 -4.38 6.98 -2.89
N LEU A 94 -3.17 7.02 -3.42
CA LEU A 94 -2.39 5.84 -3.81
C LEU A 94 -1.21 5.67 -2.86
N MET A 95 -1.13 4.50 -2.27
CA MET A 95 -0.01 4.01 -1.49
C MET A 95 0.79 3.01 -2.33
N ILE A 96 2.09 3.07 -2.26
CA ILE A 96 2.98 2.08 -2.88
C ILE A 96 3.78 1.33 -1.84
N ALA A 97 3.96 0.03 -2.08
CA ALA A 97 4.74 -0.87 -1.23
C ALA A 97 5.51 -1.89 -2.08
N GLY A 98 6.35 -2.65 -1.42
CA GLY A 98 7.11 -3.75 -2.01
C GLY A 98 8.52 -3.35 -2.40
N ASN A 99 9.47 -4.00 -1.76
CA ASN A 99 10.91 -3.87 -1.99
C ASN A 99 11.48 -2.43 -1.97
N ILE A 100 10.78 -1.49 -1.35
CA ILE A 100 11.26 -0.11 -1.18
C ILE A 100 12.44 -0.11 -0.21
N GLN A 101 13.52 0.58 -0.58
CA GLN A 101 14.76 0.65 0.16
C GLN A 101 15.08 2.08 0.62
N VAL A 102 15.83 2.21 1.71
CA VAL A 102 16.28 3.52 2.24
C VAL A 102 17.06 4.33 1.21
N ASN A 103 17.79 3.65 0.32
CA ASN A 103 18.64 4.29 -0.69
C ASN A 103 17.89 4.62 -2.00
N ASP A 104 16.62 4.27 -2.12
CA ASP A 104 15.83 4.60 -3.31
C ASP A 104 15.69 6.11 -3.50
N ASN A 105 15.52 6.52 -4.74
CA ASN A 105 15.19 7.92 -5.05
C ASN A 105 13.70 8.16 -4.80
N LEU A 106 13.37 8.85 -3.71
CA LEU A 106 12.00 9.09 -3.29
C LEU A 106 11.23 10.04 -4.21
N GLU A 107 11.91 10.89 -4.98
CA GLU A 107 11.26 11.75 -5.98
C GLU A 107 10.50 10.94 -7.03
N ASN A 108 11.04 9.78 -7.39
CA ASN A 108 10.37 8.89 -8.33
C ASN A 108 9.05 8.35 -7.78
N TYR A 109 9.01 8.04 -6.48
CA TYR A 109 7.78 7.60 -5.81
C TYR A 109 6.80 8.74 -5.62
N ASN A 110 7.28 9.95 -5.30
CA ASN A 110 6.44 11.14 -5.11
C ASN A 110 5.64 11.54 -6.36
N LYS A 111 6.14 11.20 -7.54
CA LYS A 111 5.44 11.47 -8.81
C LYS A 111 4.20 10.61 -9.03
N ILE A 112 4.13 9.45 -8.38
CA ILE A 112 3.13 8.41 -8.67
C ILE A 112 2.26 8.05 -7.48
N ALA A 113 2.65 8.37 -6.26
CA ALA A 113 1.96 7.97 -5.05
C ALA A 113 1.93 9.07 -3.99
N ASP A 114 0.87 9.05 -3.20
CA ASP A 114 0.68 9.98 -2.07
C ASP A 114 1.31 9.44 -0.78
N ILE A 115 1.46 8.12 -0.69
CA ILE A 115 1.92 7.41 0.53
C ILE A 115 2.94 6.35 0.14
N ILE A 116 4.01 6.23 0.92
CA ILE A 116 5.02 5.17 0.79
C ILE A 116 4.92 4.24 2.00
N ASP A 117 4.77 2.94 1.73
CA ASP A 117 4.82 1.89 2.73
C ASP A 117 6.15 1.14 2.63
N ILE A 118 7.02 1.33 3.60
CA ILE A 118 8.34 0.70 3.69
C ILE A 118 8.44 -0.14 4.96
N SER A 119 8.85 -1.39 4.82
CA SER A 119 9.00 -2.31 5.95
C SER A 119 10.39 -2.94 5.99
N GLY A 120 10.66 -3.95 5.16
CA GLY A 120 11.95 -4.65 5.14
C GLY A 120 13.15 -3.76 4.82
N GLY A 121 12.94 -2.70 4.03
CA GLY A 121 13.97 -1.71 3.73
C GLY A 121 14.48 -0.93 4.94
N LEU A 122 13.73 -0.95 6.06
CA LEU A 122 14.12 -0.34 7.33
C LEU A 122 14.75 -1.35 8.31
N GLU A 123 15.10 -2.54 7.84
CA GLU A 123 15.64 -3.60 8.68
C GLU A 123 17.12 -3.86 8.41
N THR A 124 17.83 -4.31 9.46
CA THR A 124 19.16 -4.91 9.38
C THR A 124 19.07 -6.26 10.07
N SER A 125 19.40 -7.34 9.36
CA SER A 125 19.27 -8.72 9.86
C SER A 125 17.88 -9.05 10.42
N GLY A 126 16.82 -8.56 9.77
CA GLY A 126 15.42 -8.82 10.15
C GLY A 126 14.89 -8.02 11.35
N VAL A 127 15.66 -7.05 11.86
CA VAL A 127 15.28 -6.17 12.97
C VAL A 127 15.22 -4.73 12.48
N LYS A 128 14.22 -3.98 12.93
CA LYS A 128 14.10 -2.56 12.60
C LYS A 128 15.34 -1.79 13.05
N ASP A 129 15.93 -1.07 12.10
CA ASP A 129 17.16 -0.29 12.28
C ASP A 129 16.81 1.20 12.41
N LYS A 130 17.08 1.74 13.60
CA LYS A 130 16.78 3.15 13.91
C LYS A 130 17.49 4.10 12.94
N SER A 131 18.73 3.83 12.57
CA SER A 131 19.49 4.68 11.65
C SER A 131 18.85 4.73 10.27
N LYS A 132 18.35 3.60 9.77
CA LYS A 132 17.61 3.53 8.51
C LYS A 132 16.29 4.30 8.57
N ILE A 133 15.59 4.21 9.70
CA ILE A 133 14.34 4.97 9.92
C ILE A 133 14.63 6.46 9.88
N ASP A 134 15.63 6.93 10.62
CA ASP A 134 16.01 8.34 10.69
C ASP A 134 16.43 8.87 9.31
N ILE A 135 17.23 8.11 8.56
CA ILE A 135 17.63 8.47 7.18
C ILE A 135 16.41 8.59 6.26
N PHE A 136 15.50 7.61 6.33
CA PHE A 136 14.31 7.61 5.48
C PHE A 136 13.38 8.78 5.77
N LEU A 137 13.12 9.08 7.04
CA LEU A 137 12.28 10.21 7.45
C LEU A 137 12.88 11.55 7.01
N ASN A 138 14.19 11.73 7.15
CA ASN A 138 14.88 12.94 6.67
C ASN A 138 14.75 13.10 5.16
N LYS A 139 14.85 12.04 4.38
CA LYS A 139 14.61 12.08 2.93
C LYS A 139 13.17 12.51 2.59
N ILE A 140 12.18 11.99 3.30
CA ILE A 140 10.77 12.38 3.10
C ILE A 140 10.57 13.88 3.35
N GLU A 141 11.19 14.44 4.39
CA GLU A 141 11.11 15.88 4.69
C GLU A 141 11.75 16.73 3.60
N GLN A 142 12.87 16.29 3.04
CA GLN A 142 13.54 16.99 1.93
C GLN A 142 12.65 17.05 0.69
N VAL A 143 12.05 15.95 0.28
CA VAL A 143 11.14 15.90 -0.88
C VAL A 143 9.93 16.81 -0.70
N LYS A 144 9.38 16.93 0.52
CA LYS A 144 8.27 17.84 0.81
C LYS A 144 8.64 19.32 0.69
N ASN A 145 9.88 19.67 0.97
CA ASN A 145 10.34 21.06 0.95
C ASN A 145 10.71 21.54 -0.47
N GLU A 146 10.85 20.62 -1.42
CA GLU A 146 11.19 20.92 -2.82
C GLU A 146 9.96 21.03 -3.74
N THR A 147 8.76 20.72 -3.20
CA THR A 147 7.45 20.85 -3.87
C THR A 147 6.70 22.07 -3.39
#